data_99290de6f4bcbfb059bd6252dae264b4
#
_entry.id   99290de6f4bcbfb059bd6252dae264b4
#
_cell.length_a   1.000
_cell.length_b   1.000
_cell.length_c   1.000
_cell.angle_alpha   90.00
_cell.angle_beta   90.00
_cell.angle_gamma   90.00
#
_symmetry.space_group_name_H-M   'P 1'
#
loop_
_entity.id
_entity.type
_entity.pdbx_description
1 polymer ?
#
loop_
_entity_poly.entity_id
_entity_poly.type
_entity_poly.pdbx_seq_one_letter_code
_entity_poly.pdbx_strand_id
1 'polypeptide(L)'
;MTHTTRPRCSPTLTRLSKGVRSALGFTLTEALLALGVVTAATGAMFLFFGQVDAKAKLASETRNLRELSRRIESSFGVVGTFRGVSTTAIVVDGLAPDSQLGAGESVLTNAWGGAVNVQPYTVERFGDSFSVSYAGLPRQACVDLVAANAGGVWDAQVSDVSVIRNTGGQLDVGLLGRTCADKSRVVFVYHSGLLGGEWTGSPLVLPPATPSVTPPVSPPVG
;
A
#
# COMPACT_ATOMS: atom_id res chain seq x y z
N MET A 1 47.72 -56.62 25.01
CA MET A 1 48.42 -56.68 23.69
C MET A 1 47.48 -57.34 22.73
N THR A 2 46.70 -56.53 22.00
CA THR A 2 45.75 -57.01 20.95
C THR A 2 46.03 -56.26 19.66
N HIS A 3 46.62 -56.97 18.73
CA HIS A 3 46.93 -56.49 17.35
C HIS A 3 45.63 -56.38 16.54
N THR A 4 45.30 -55.14 16.13
CA THR A 4 44.21 -54.91 15.19
C THR A 4 44.78 -54.77 13.78
N THR A 5 44.48 -55.79 12.95
CA THR A 5 44.87 -55.85 11.54
C THR A 5 43.92 -55.01 10.71
N ARG A 6 44.44 -53.97 10.02
CA ARG A 6 43.66 -53.15 9.07
C ARG A 6 43.59 -53.86 7.70
N PRO A 7 42.41 -53.91 7.05
CA PRO A 7 42.33 -54.38 5.69
C PRO A 7 42.80 -53.30 4.71
N ARG A 8 43.65 -53.69 3.76
CA ARG A 8 44.08 -52.87 2.61
C ARG A 8 42.95 -52.84 1.58
N CYS A 9 42.39 -51.64 1.35
CA CYS A 9 41.56 -51.39 0.16
C CYS A 9 42.49 -51.16 -1.07
N SER A 10 42.40 -52.02 -2.07
CA SER A 10 42.99 -51.80 -3.36
C SER A 10 42.13 -50.86 -4.19
N PRO A 11 42.66 -49.82 -4.83
CA PRO A 11 41.90 -48.98 -5.73
C PRO A 11 41.72 -49.66 -7.07
N THR A 12 40.52 -50.05 -7.40
CA THR A 12 40.11 -50.51 -8.74
C THR A 12 40.09 -49.28 -9.66
N LEU A 13 41.06 -49.14 -10.54
CA LEU A 13 41.08 -48.15 -11.59
C LEU A 13 39.99 -48.46 -12.63
N THR A 14 38.85 -47.81 -12.47
CA THR A 14 37.78 -47.81 -13.49
C THR A 14 38.24 -46.92 -14.65
N ARG A 15 38.60 -47.53 -15.76
CA ARG A 15 38.92 -46.89 -17.04
C ARG A 15 37.68 -46.12 -17.50
N LEU A 16 37.65 -44.80 -17.33
CA LEU A 16 36.67 -43.94 -17.98
C LEU A 16 36.89 -44.05 -19.51
N SER A 17 35.96 -44.77 -20.17
CA SER A 17 35.85 -44.74 -21.61
C SER A 17 35.53 -43.29 -22.03
N LYS A 18 36.45 -42.68 -22.74
CA LYS A 18 36.33 -41.35 -23.35
C LYS A 18 35.32 -41.48 -24.48
N GLY A 19 34.00 -41.32 -24.14
CA GLY A 19 32.97 -41.24 -25.14
C GLY A 19 33.26 -40.04 -26.05
N VAL A 20 33.53 -40.36 -27.32
CA VAL A 20 33.61 -39.39 -28.41
C VAL A 20 32.24 -38.66 -28.44
N ARG A 21 32.21 -37.48 -27.87
CA ARG A 21 31.08 -36.58 -28.05
C ARG A 21 31.09 -36.15 -29.51
N SER A 22 30.21 -36.77 -30.31
CA SER A 22 29.87 -36.26 -31.61
C SER A 22 29.46 -34.80 -31.44
N ALA A 23 30.26 -33.89 -31.96
CA ALA A 23 29.89 -32.51 -32.10
C ALA A 23 28.79 -32.46 -33.17
N LEU A 24 27.54 -32.63 -32.75
CA LEU A 24 26.38 -32.37 -33.57
C LEU A 24 26.43 -30.89 -33.90
N GLY A 25 26.82 -30.56 -35.12
CA GLY A 25 26.81 -29.19 -35.61
C GLY A 25 25.37 -28.65 -35.53
N PHE A 26 25.14 -27.62 -34.73
CA PHE A 26 23.86 -26.92 -34.68
C PHE A 26 23.51 -26.41 -36.09
N THR A 27 22.37 -26.78 -36.59
CA THR A 27 21.84 -26.21 -37.83
C THR A 27 21.43 -24.75 -37.56
N LEU A 28 21.53 -23.90 -38.56
CA LEU A 28 21.16 -22.48 -38.44
C LEU A 28 19.69 -22.31 -37.97
N THR A 29 18.82 -23.21 -38.42
CA THR A 29 17.42 -23.27 -38.00
C THR A 29 17.23 -23.63 -36.52
N GLU A 30 18.05 -24.50 -35.97
CA GLU A 30 18.02 -24.89 -34.57
C GLU A 30 18.53 -23.76 -33.66
N ALA A 31 19.55 -23.04 -34.10
CA ALA A 31 20.04 -21.86 -33.42
C ALA A 31 18.99 -20.72 -33.39
N LEU A 32 18.27 -20.49 -34.49
CA LEU A 32 17.21 -19.51 -34.56
C LEU A 32 16.01 -19.91 -33.68
N LEU A 33 15.62 -21.19 -33.67
CA LEU A 33 14.57 -21.68 -32.76
C LEU A 33 14.96 -21.54 -31.29
N ALA A 34 16.19 -21.91 -30.92
CA ALA A 34 16.68 -21.74 -29.56
C ALA A 34 16.68 -20.26 -29.12
N LEU A 35 17.12 -19.36 -30.00
CA LEU A 35 17.08 -17.93 -29.75
C LEU A 35 15.65 -17.41 -29.57
N GLY A 36 14.70 -17.87 -30.40
CA GLY A 36 13.29 -17.53 -30.30
C GLY A 36 12.66 -17.96 -28.98
N VAL A 37 12.97 -19.18 -28.50
CA VAL A 37 12.49 -19.68 -27.21
C VAL A 37 13.06 -18.89 -26.05
N VAL A 38 14.36 -18.58 -26.08
CA VAL A 38 15.02 -17.79 -25.03
C VAL A 38 14.44 -16.38 -24.95
N THR A 39 14.23 -15.71 -26.08
CA THR A 39 13.65 -14.37 -26.09
C THR A 39 12.21 -14.36 -25.60
N ALA A 40 11.39 -15.35 -25.98
CA ALA A 40 10.02 -15.48 -25.49
C ALA A 40 9.96 -15.75 -23.98
N ALA A 41 10.82 -16.63 -23.48
CA ALA A 41 10.92 -16.96 -22.04
C ALA A 41 11.38 -15.74 -21.22
N THR A 42 12.35 -14.99 -21.72
CA THR A 42 12.85 -13.78 -21.06
C THR A 42 11.76 -12.69 -21.01
N GLY A 43 11.03 -12.50 -22.11
CA GLY A 43 9.91 -11.54 -22.15
C GLY A 43 8.79 -11.89 -21.15
N ALA A 44 8.43 -13.17 -21.04
CA ALA A 44 7.45 -13.63 -20.07
C ALA A 44 7.90 -13.39 -18.61
N MET A 45 9.17 -13.62 -18.29
CA MET A 45 9.73 -13.33 -16.97
C MET A 45 9.58 -11.86 -16.59
N PHE A 46 9.90 -10.92 -17.46
CA PHE A 46 9.78 -9.49 -17.16
C PHE A 46 8.34 -9.08 -16.81
N LEU A 47 7.33 -9.63 -17.49
CA LEU A 47 5.93 -9.35 -17.17
C LEU A 47 5.52 -9.91 -15.79
N PHE A 48 6.01 -11.10 -15.44
CA PHE A 48 5.75 -11.70 -14.12
C PHE A 48 6.37 -10.92 -12.97
N PHE A 49 7.64 -10.49 -13.12
CA PHE A 49 8.34 -9.74 -12.07
C PHE A 49 7.66 -8.40 -11.76
N GLY A 50 7.17 -7.68 -12.77
CA GLY A 50 6.46 -6.41 -12.57
C GLY A 50 5.20 -6.56 -11.73
N GLN A 51 4.43 -7.63 -11.89
CA GLN A 51 3.22 -7.88 -11.11
C GLN A 51 3.52 -8.29 -9.66
N VAL A 52 4.57 -9.08 -9.45
CA VAL A 52 5.00 -9.50 -8.10
C VAL A 52 5.47 -8.31 -7.29
N ASP A 53 6.26 -7.42 -7.88
CA ASP A 53 6.73 -6.18 -7.23
C ASP A 53 5.57 -5.25 -6.84
N ALA A 54 4.60 -5.04 -7.71
CA ALA A 54 3.42 -4.22 -7.43
C ALA A 54 2.61 -4.75 -6.24
N LYS A 55 2.38 -6.07 -6.18
CA LYS A 55 1.67 -6.71 -5.07
C LYS A 55 2.47 -6.67 -3.77
N ALA A 56 3.79 -6.84 -3.84
CA ALA A 56 4.66 -6.74 -2.66
C ALA A 56 4.66 -5.32 -2.08
N LYS A 57 4.74 -4.29 -2.92
CA LYS A 57 4.62 -2.89 -2.52
C LYS A 57 3.27 -2.60 -1.87
N LEU A 58 2.17 -3.05 -2.46
CA LEU A 58 0.83 -2.89 -1.91
C LEU A 58 0.70 -3.55 -0.53
N ALA A 59 1.17 -4.80 -0.39
CA ALA A 59 1.10 -5.52 0.88
C ALA A 59 1.96 -4.87 1.96
N SER A 60 3.11 -4.31 1.60
CA SER A 60 3.97 -3.55 2.49
C SER A 60 3.28 -2.27 2.95
N GLU A 61 2.76 -1.46 2.02
CA GLU A 61 2.10 -0.20 2.36
C GLU A 61 0.80 -0.38 3.16
N THR A 62 0.04 -1.43 2.87
CA THR A 62 -1.14 -1.77 3.69
C THR A 62 -0.76 -2.09 5.13
N ARG A 63 0.36 -2.80 5.35
CA ARG A 63 0.88 -3.07 6.70
C ARG A 63 1.39 -1.80 7.35
N ASN A 64 2.18 -1.00 6.65
CA ASN A 64 2.72 0.27 7.12
C ASN A 64 1.61 1.22 7.58
N LEU A 65 0.55 1.37 6.77
CA LEU A 65 -0.59 2.22 7.11
C LEU A 65 -1.29 1.74 8.38
N ARG A 66 -1.54 0.44 8.51
CA ARG A 66 -2.18 -0.14 9.71
C ARG A 66 -1.29 -0.05 10.95
N GLU A 67 0.00 -0.23 10.79
CA GLU A 67 0.97 -0.10 11.88
C GLU A 67 1.05 1.35 12.33
N LEU A 68 1.20 2.28 11.39
CA LEU A 68 1.25 3.71 11.65
C LEU A 68 -0.02 4.20 12.36
N SER A 69 -1.20 3.85 11.86
CA SER A 69 -2.48 4.26 12.46
C SER A 69 -2.61 3.75 13.91
N ARG A 70 -2.26 2.49 14.17
CA ARG A 70 -2.30 1.91 15.53
C ARG A 70 -1.30 2.59 16.48
N ARG A 71 -0.08 2.89 16.01
CA ARG A 71 0.93 3.58 16.83
C ARG A 71 0.48 5.00 17.15
N ILE A 72 -0.11 5.73 16.21
CA ILE A 72 -0.68 7.06 16.44
C ILE A 72 -1.80 6.97 17.48
N GLU A 73 -2.71 6.05 17.35
CA GLU A 73 -3.81 5.88 18.30
C GLU A 73 -3.34 5.48 19.68
N SER A 74 -2.38 4.56 19.80
CA SER A 74 -1.84 4.17 21.10
C SER A 74 -1.11 5.33 21.80
N SER A 75 -0.50 6.25 21.05
CA SER A 75 0.26 7.37 21.61
C SER A 75 -0.62 8.57 21.89
N PHE A 76 -1.48 8.98 20.96
CA PHE A 76 -2.29 10.18 21.05
C PHE A 76 -3.72 9.92 21.54
N GLY A 77 -4.26 8.74 21.26
CA GLY A 77 -5.62 8.35 21.69
C GLY A 77 -5.80 8.30 23.20
N VAL A 78 -4.75 7.97 23.96
CA VAL A 78 -4.76 7.98 25.44
C VAL A 78 -5.01 9.39 25.99
N VAL A 79 -4.52 10.42 25.29
CA VAL A 79 -4.74 11.83 25.65
C VAL A 79 -6.11 12.34 25.20
N GLY A 80 -6.81 11.55 24.37
CA GLY A 80 -8.15 11.89 23.84
C GLY A 80 -8.15 12.99 22.78
N THR A 81 -6.98 13.31 22.21
CA THR A 81 -6.88 14.33 21.17
C THR A 81 -5.69 14.10 20.24
N PHE A 82 -5.89 14.30 18.95
CA PHE A 82 -4.87 14.20 17.90
C PHE A 82 -4.33 15.57 17.45
N ARG A 83 -4.56 16.65 18.24
CA ARG A 83 -4.14 18.02 17.88
C ARG A 83 -2.64 18.18 17.65
N GLY A 84 -1.82 17.40 18.37
CA GLY A 84 -0.36 17.42 18.25
C GLY A 84 0.20 16.50 17.17
N VAL A 85 -0.64 15.74 16.48
CA VAL A 85 -0.20 14.80 15.42
C VAL A 85 0.33 15.60 14.24
N SER A 86 1.53 15.28 13.80
CA SER A 86 2.14 15.80 12.58
C SER A 86 3.16 14.79 12.04
N THR A 87 3.49 14.89 10.77
CA THR A 87 4.54 14.01 10.18
C THR A 87 5.85 14.14 10.97
N THR A 88 6.22 15.35 11.35
CA THR A 88 7.44 15.58 12.14
C THR A 88 7.37 14.94 13.52
N ALA A 89 6.26 15.08 14.24
CA ALA A 89 6.08 14.43 15.54
C ALA A 89 6.16 12.89 15.42
N ILE A 90 5.52 12.31 14.40
CA ILE A 90 5.54 10.86 14.13
C ILE A 90 6.96 10.34 13.91
N VAL A 91 7.79 11.10 13.20
CA VAL A 91 9.19 10.73 12.94
C VAL A 91 10.04 10.88 14.21
N VAL A 92 9.92 12.03 14.91
CA VAL A 92 10.71 12.30 16.12
C VAL A 92 10.37 11.34 17.25
N ASP A 93 9.10 10.98 17.40
CA ASP A 93 8.63 10.06 18.45
C ASP A 93 8.86 8.59 18.08
N GLY A 94 9.47 8.28 16.92
CA GLY A 94 9.75 6.91 16.47
C GLY A 94 8.49 6.08 16.17
N LEU A 95 7.38 6.74 15.83
CA LEU A 95 6.12 6.08 15.50
C LEU A 95 6.05 5.65 14.03
N ALA A 96 6.93 6.18 13.19
CA ALA A 96 7.00 5.86 11.78
C ALA A 96 7.48 4.42 11.56
N PRO A 97 6.92 3.67 10.59
CA PRO A 97 7.51 2.43 10.12
C PRO A 97 8.88 2.68 9.47
N ASP A 98 9.89 1.89 9.79
CA ASP A 98 11.26 2.04 9.27
C ASP A 98 11.31 2.05 7.73
N SER A 99 10.43 1.28 7.09
CA SER A 99 10.33 1.18 5.63
C SER A 99 9.82 2.45 4.95
N GLN A 100 9.22 3.38 5.70
CA GLN A 100 8.72 4.66 5.19
C GLN A 100 9.65 5.83 5.49
N LEU A 101 10.68 5.64 6.32
CA LEU A 101 11.66 6.68 6.61
C LEU A 101 12.52 6.95 5.38
N GLY A 102 12.40 8.16 4.83
CA GLY A 102 13.21 8.62 3.70
C GLY A 102 14.65 8.96 4.12
N ALA A 103 15.52 9.14 3.14
CA ALA A 103 16.93 9.52 3.34
C ALA A 103 17.03 10.95 3.92
N GLY A 104 16.78 11.13 5.20
CA GLY A 104 16.80 12.45 5.87
C GLY A 104 16.00 12.47 7.16
N GLU A 105 15.46 11.33 7.61
CA GLU A 105 14.80 11.12 8.91
C GLU A 105 13.63 12.07 9.25
N SER A 106 13.25 12.97 8.35
CA SER A 106 12.17 13.95 8.58
C SER A 106 10.99 13.81 7.61
N VAL A 107 11.10 12.92 6.64
CA VAL A 107 10.10 12.74 5.57
C VAL A 107 9.69 11.29 5.47
N LEU A 108 8.40 11.04 5.48
CA LEU A 108 7.86 9.71 5.20
C LEU A 108 7.62 9.55 3.69
N THR A 109 8.05 8.41 3.15
CA THR A 109 7.96 8.10 1.73
C THR A 109 7.29 6.74 1.53
N ASN A 110 6.35 6.65 0.60
CA ASN A 110 5.71 5.39 0.26
C ASN A 110 6.54 4.57 -0.75
N ALA A 111 6.19 3.30 -0.95
CA ALA A 111 6.91 2.38 -1.84
C ALA A 111 6.92 2.79 -3.32
N TRP A 112 6.14 3.79 -3.72
CA TRP A 112 6.12 4.38 -5.08
C TRP A 112 6.90 5.70 -5.14
N GLY A 113 7.59 6.10 -4.06
CA GLY A 113 8.42 7.30 -4.00
C GLY A 113 7.64 8.59 -3.73
N GLY A 114 6.36 8.51 -3.44
CA GLY A 114 5.54 9.67 -3.06
C GLY A 114 5.61 9.97 -1.56
N ALA A 115 5.30 11.21 -1.18
CA ALA A 115 5.28 11.61 0.21
C ALA A 115 4.10 10.97 0.97
N VAL A 116 4.34 10.63 2.24
CA VAL A 116 3.31 10.29 3.22
C VAL A 116 3.27 11.39 4.26
N ASN A 117 2.08 11.98 4.48
CA ASN A 117 1.91 13.04 5.47
C ASN A 117 0.84 12.65 6.48
N VAL A 118 1.10 12.97 7.74
CA VAL A 118 0.18 12.79 8.85
C VAL A 118 -0.18 14.13 9.43
N GLN A 119 -1.47 14.37 9.67
CA GLN A 119 -1.96 15.63 10.22
C GLN A 119 -3.24 15.42 11.04
N PRO A 120 -3.55 16.33 11.99
CA PRO A 120 -4.82 16.33 12.67
C PRO A 120 -5.96 16.53 11.67
N TYR A 121 -7.07 15.87 11.93
CA TYR A 121 -8.28 16.03 11.14
C TYR A 121 -9.45 16.35 12.07
N THR A 122 -10.51 16.95 11.53
CA THR A 122 -11.71 17.29 12.29
C THR A 122 -12.91 16.61 11.68
N VAL A 123 -13.57 15.75 12.43
CA VAL A 123 -14.84 15.12 12.06
C VAL A 123 -15.99 15.84 12.77
N GLU A 124 -16.01 15.83 14.10
CA GLU A 124 -17.01 16.49 14.94
C GLU A 124 -16.41 17.63 15.76
N ARG A 125 -15.22 17.41 16.32
CA ARG A 125 -14.52 18.36 17.17
C ARG A 125 -13.07 18.47 16.74
N PHE A 126 -12.50 19.64 16.81
CA PHE A 126 -11.10 19.86 16.45
C PHE A 126 -10.14 18.91 17.17
N GLY A 127 -9.45 18.09 16.39
CA GLY A 127 -8.48 17.12 16.89
C GLY A 127 -9.07 15.81 17.43
N ASP A 128 -10.32 15.48 17.09
CA ASP A 128 -10.94 14.20 17.39
C ASP A 128 -10.50 13.08 16.43
N SER A 129 -9.78 13.46 15.39
CA SER A 129 -9.43 12.58 14.28
C SER A 129 -8.03 12.94 13.74
N PHE A 130 -7.45 12.06 12.97
CA PHE A 130 -6.24 12.32 12.21
C PHE A 130 -6.37 11.76 10.79
N SER A 131 -5.55 12.25 9.90
CA SER A 131 -5.48 11.75 8.53
C SER A 131 -4.07 11.36 8.14
N VAL A 132 -3.99 10.32 7.30
CA VAL A 132 -2.75 9.87 6.67
C VAL A 132 -2.92 10.00 5.16
N SER A 133 -2.12 10.83 4.53
CA SER A 133 -2.19 11.06 3.08
C SER A 133 -1.00 10.44 2.36
N TYR A 134 -1.29 9.76 1.28
CA TYR A 134 -0.33 9.16 0.35
C TYR A 134 -0.37 9.92 -0.97
N ALA A 135 0.76 10.41 -1.43
CA ALA A 135 0.86 11.11 -2.72
C ALA A 135 1.56 10.24 -3.77
N GLY A 136 1.36 10.58 -5.03
CA GLY A 136 2.12 9.99 -6.13
C GLY A 136 1.78 8.53 -6.46
N LEU A 137 0.60 8.05 -6.07
CA LEU A 137 0.18 6.68 -6.30
C LEU A 137 -0.15 6.43 -7.78
N PRO A 138 0.37 5.36 -8.40
CA PRO A 138 -0.15 4.88 -9.68
C PRO A 138 -1.62 4.51 -9.57
N ARG A 139 -2.37 4.60 -10.66
CA ARG A 139 -3.82 4.35 -10.68
C ARG A 139 -4.21 3.04 -10.01
N GLN A 140 -3.56 1.93 -10.38
CA GLN A 140 -3.88 0.62 -9.80
C GLN A 140 -3.57 0.56 -8.30
N ALA A 141 -2.43 1.11 -7.87
CA ALA A 141 -2.06 1.18 -6.47
C ALA A 141 -3.05 2.02 -5.63
N CYS A 142 -3.57 3.12 -6.19
CA CYS A 142 -4.62 3.93 -5.59
C CYS A 142 -5.88 3.10 -5.31
N VAL A 143 -6.39 2.39 -6.33
CA VAL A 143 -7.59 1.53 -6.20
C VAL A 143 -7.37 0.44 -5.16
N ASP A 144 -6.26 -0.29 -5.28
CA ASP A 144 -5.99 -1.46 -4.44
C ASP A 144 -5.72 -1.06 -2.99
N LEU A 145 -4.99 0.04 -2.75
CA LEU A 145 -4.69 0.52 -1.40
C LEU A 145 -5.94 0.99 -0.67
N VAL A 146 -6.83 1.74 -1.35
CA VAL A 146 -8.11 2.16 -0.78
C VAL A 146 -8.99 0.95 -0.50
N ALA A 147 -9.16 0.03 -1.44
CA ALA A 147 -9.98 -1.15 -1.27
C ALA A 147 -9.50 -2.05 -0.12
N ALA A 148 -8.18 -2.22 0.03
CA ALA A 148 -7.59 -3.04 1.10
C ALA A 148 -7.77 -2.44 2.51
N ASN A 149 -8.01 -1.13 2.63
CA ASN A 149 -8.08 -0.43 3.91
C ASN A 149 -9.44 0.19 4.21
N ALA A 150 -10.41 0.12 3.31
CA ALA A 150 -11.73 0.76 3.44
C ALA A 150 -12.49 0.35 4.71
N GLY A 151 -12.34 -0.90 5.17
CA GLY A 151 -13.01 -1.39 6.37
C GLY A 151 -12.42 -0.92 7.71
N GLY A 152 -11.28 -0.23 7.70
CA GLY A 152 -10.58 0.23 8.91
C GLY A 152 -10.46 1.74 9.04
N VAL A 153 -11.14 2.51 8.18
CA VAL A 153 -11.07 3.98 8.16
C VAL A 153 -12.46 4.59 8.27
N TRP A 154 -12.53 5.79 8.85
CA TRP A 154 -13.76 6.56 8.90
C TRP A 154 -14.14 7.10 7.52
N ASP A 155 -13.16 7.55 6.75
CA ASP A 155 -13.32 7.97 5.35
C ASP A 155 -12.05 7.71 4.56
N ALA A 156 -12.19 7.51 3.27
CA ALA A 156 -11.10 7.54 2.30
C ALA A 156 -11.44 8.55 1.21
N GLN A 157 -10.50 9.44 0.94
CA GLN A 157 -10.66 10.48 -0.07
C GLN A 157 -9.59 10.30 -1.15
N VAL A 158 -10.00 10.38 -2.40
CA VAL A 158 -9.10 10.35 -3.55
C VAL A 158 -9.21 11.68 -4.26
N SER A 159 -8.11 12.43 -4.32
CA SER A 159 -8.09 13.78 -4.91
C SER A 159 -9.23 14.67 -4.37
N ASP A 160 -9.41 14.66 -3.05
CA ASP A 160 -10.41 15.41 -2.27
C ASP A 160 -11.87 14.96 -2.48
N VAL A 161 -12.09 13.80 -3.15
CA VAL A 161 -13.42 13.20 -3.29
C VAL A 161 -13.54 12.03 -2.31
N SER A 162 -14.50 12.08 -1.40
CA SER A 162 -14.82 10.97 -0.49
C SER A 162 -15.41 9.80 -1.27
N VAL A 163 -14.85 8.61 -1.10
CA VAL A 163 -15.30 7.37 -1.76
C VAL A 163 -16.01 6.42 -0.80
N ILE A 164 -16.13 6.79 0.48
CA ILE A 164 -16.82 6.01 1.52
C ILE A 164 -18.00 6.79 2.07
N ARG A 165 -17.78 8.01 2.57
CA ARG A 165 -18.83 8.79 3.26
C ARG A 165 -19.94 9.26 2.33
N ASN A 166 -19.62 9.58 1.10
CA ASN A 166 -20.62 9.98 0.09
C ASN A 166 -21.65 8.88 -0.22
N THR A 167 -21.37 7.62 0.15
CA THR A 167 -22.18 6.44 -0.11
C THR A 167 -22.75 5.78 1.16
N GLY A 168 -22.85 6.54 2.25
CA GLY A 168 -23.42 6.03 3.50
C GLY A 168 -22.48 5.12 4.30
N GLY A 169 -21.16 5.25 4.12
CA GLY A 169 -20.15 4.49 4.86
C GLY A 169 -19.69 3.20 4.19
N GLN A 170 -20.12 2.96 2.96
CA GLN A 170 -19.62 1.84 2.14
C GLN A 170 -18.72 2.36 1.02
N LEU A 171 -17.73 1.55 0.64
CA LEU A 171 -16.83 1.90 -0.46
C LEU A 171 -17.57 1.88 -1.79
N ASP A 172 -17.61 3.02 -2.48
CA ASP A 172 -18.07 3.10 -3.88
C ASP A 172 -16.90 2.74 -4.83
N VAL A 173 -16.87 1.47 -5.24
CA VAL A 173 -15.85 0.94 -6.16
C VAL A 173 -15.93 1.63 -7.53
N GLY A 174 -17.14 2.01 -7.99
CA GLY A 174 -17.34 2.69 -9.26
C GLY A 174 -16.78 4.12 -9.24
N LEU A 175 -17.02 4.86 -8.16
CA LEU A 175 -16.45 6.19 -7.93
C LEU A 175 -14.93 6.11 -7.77
N LEU A 176 -14.44 5.17 -6.97
CA LEU A 176 -13.01 4.93 -6.75
C LEU A 176 -12.28 4.70 -8.08
N GLY A 177 -12.78 3.82 -8.94
CA GLY A 177 -12.18 3.53 -10.24
C GLY A 177 -12.15 4.72 -11.20
N ARG A 178 -13.09 5.67 -11.08
CA ARG A 178 -13.13 6.91 -11.88
C ARG A 178 -12.21 8.00 -11.30
N THR A 179 -12.06 8.06 -9.99
CA THR A 179 -11.31 9.12 -9.30
C THR A 179 -9.81 8.80 -9.23
N CYS A 180 -9.44 7.53 -9.13
CA CYS A 180 -8.05 7.11 -9.18
C CYS A 180 -7.46 7.33 -10.57
N ALA A 181 -6.43 8.16 -10.65
CA ALA A 181 -5.60 8.44 -11.83
C ALA A 181 -4.12 8.19 -11.49
N ASP A 182 -3.23 8.37 -12.45
CA ASP A 182 -1.79 8.34 -12.17
C ASP A 182 -1.38 9.55 -11.34
N LYS A 183 -0.50 9.30 -10.36
CA LYS A 183 -0.06 10.27 -9.36
C LYS A 183 -1.18 10.79 -8.45
N SER A 184 -2.20 9.98 -8.21
CA SER A 184 -3.27 10.31 -7.28
C SER A 184 -2.77 10.53 -5.86
N ARG A 185 -3.48 11.40 -5.14
CA ARG A 185 -3.39 11.54 -3.70
C ARG A 185 -4.55 10.82 -3.04
N VAL A 186 -4.25 9.97 -2.06
CA VAL A 186 -5.24 9.29 -1.22
C VAL A 186 -5.09 9.78 0.21
N VAL A 187 -6.18 10.09 0.87
CA VAL A 187 -6.24 10.49 2.27
C VAL A 187 -7.11 9.51 3.03
N PHE A 188 -6.54 8.86 4.02
CA PHE A 188 -7.25 8.00 4.97
C PHE A 188 -7.53 8.78 6.24
N VAL A 189 -8.79 8.85 6.65
CA VAL A 189 -9.22 9.54 7.87
C VAL A 189 -9.56 8.49 8.93
N TYR A 190 -8.97 8.66 10.09
CA TYR A 190 -9.20 7.83 11.28
C TYR A 190 -9.89 8.67 12.35
N HIS A 191 -10.98 8.14 12.90
CA HIS A 191 -11.73 8.80 13.97
C HIS A 191 -11.61 7.99 15.26
N SER A 192 -11.38 8.65 16.39
CA SER A 192 -11.29 8.01 17.69
C SER A 192 -12.62 7.30 18.03
N GLY A 193 -12.56 6.01 18.22
CA GLY A 193 -13.72 5.16 18.48
C GLY A 193 -13.97 4.08 17.42
N LEU A 194 -13.31 4.15 16.26
CA LEU A 194 -13.48 3.15 15.19
C LEU A 194 -12.52 1.96 15.26
N LEU A 195 -11.43 2.04 16.03
CA LEU A 195 -10.46 0.94 16.09
C LEU A 195 -10.68 -0.05 17.25
N GLY A 196 -11.76 0.07 17.98
CA GLY A 196 -12.09 -0.83 19.11
C GLY A 196 -13.46 -1.49 19.07
N GLY A 197 -14.30 -1.20 18.10
CA GLY A 197 -15.66 -1.75 18.04
C GLY A 197 -16.09 -2.07 16.61
N GLU A 198 -16.74 -3.20 16.43
CA GLU A 198 -17.53 -3.48 15.24
C GLU A 198 -18.43 -2.28 14.97
N TRP A 199 -18.23 -1.66 13.81
CA TRP A 199 -19.12 -0.65 13.31
C TRP A 199 -20.48 -1.30 13.02
N THR A 200 -21.36 -1.37 14.02
CA THR A 200 -22.76 -1.68 13.81
C THR A 200 -23.39 -0.44 13.17
N GLY A 201 -23.30 -0.39 11.85
CA GLY A 201 -23.80 0.73 11.04
C GLY A 201 -25.27 1.01 11.28
N SER A 202 -25.55 1.88 12.24
CA SER A 202 -26.77 2.64 12.19
C SER A 202 -26.55 3.77 11.19
N PRO A 203 -27.36 3.86 10.13
CA PRO A 203 -27.29 5.00 9.22
C PRO A 203 -27.56 6.26 10.04
N LEU A 204 -26.57 7.17 10.13
CA LEU A 204 -26.81 8.52 10.58
C LEU A 204 -27.87 9.12 9.64
N VAL A 205 -29.10 9.21 10.15
CA VAL A 205 -30.15 9.99 9.51
C VAL A 205 -29.65 11.42 9.46
N LEU A 206 -29.19 11.84 8.29
CA LEU A 206 -28.92 13.26 8.04
C LEU A 206 -30.20 14.03 8.38
N PRO A 207 -30.11 15.10 9.22
CA PRO A 207 -31.25 15.98 9.38
C PRO A 207 -31.67 16.51 8.00
N PRO A 208 -32.96 16.61 7.70
CA PRO A 208 -33.41 17.10 6.42
C PRO A 208 -32.76 18.48 6.16
N ALA A 209 -32.24 18.64 4.95
CA ALA A 209 -31.63 19.87 4.50
C ALA A 209 -32.61 21.03 4.82
N THR A 210 -32.19 21.96 5.65
CA THR A 210 -32.94 23.18 5.89
C THR A 210 -33.17 23.86 4.55
N PRO A 211 -34.44 24.18 4.19
CA PRO A 211 -34.69 24.89 2.95
C PRO A 211 -33.90 26.22 2.95
N SER A 212 -33.13 26.44 1.90
CA SER A 212 -32.42 27.69 1.70
C SER A 212 -33.40 28.85 1.74
N VAL A 213 -33.28 29.68 2.79
CA VAL A 213 -34.04 30.90 2.90
C VAL A 213 -33.59 31.83 1.78
N THR A 214 -34.42 32.01 0.78
CA THR A 214 -34.22 32.99 -0.27
C THR A 214 -34.13 34.39 0.37
N PRO A 215 -33.07 35.17 0.18
CA PRO A 215 -33.00 36.52 0.71
C PRO A 215 -34.15 37.37 0.15
N PRO A 216 -34.74 38.25 0.95
CA PRO A 216 -35.83 39.11 0.49
C PRO A 216 -35.33 40.05 -0.62
N VAL A 217 -36.13 40.04 -1.72
CA VAL A 217 -35.92 40.98 -2.83
C VAL A 217 -36.13 42.39 -2.34
N SER A 218 -35.11 43.22 -2.45
CA SER A 218 -35.21 44.64 -2.15
C SER A 218 -36.20 45.33 -3.10
N PRO A 219 -37.11 46.21 -2.61
CA PRO A 219 -38.03 46.93 -3.48
C PRO A 219 -37.25 47.91 -4.37
N PRO A 220 -37.77 48.23 -5.58
CA PRO A 220 -37.14 49.21 -6.45
C PRO A 220 -37.24 50.60 -5.87
N VAL A 221 -36.12 51.33 -5.87
CA VAL A 221 -36.06 52.72 -5.51
C VAL A 221 -36.63 53.52 -6.68
N GLY A 222 -37.76 54.20 -6.45
CA GLY A 222 -38.32 55.17 -7.35
C GLY A 222 -37.69 56.58 -7.20
#